data_caf7b5aa12200915f010fc8a37098204
#
_entry.id   caf7b5aa12200915f010fc8a37098204
#
_cell.length_a   1.000
_cell.length_b   1.000
_cell.length_c   1.000
_cell.angle_alpha   90.00
_cell.angle_beta   90.00
_cell.angle_gamma   90.00
#
_symmetry.space_group_name_H-M   'P 1'
#
loop_
_entity.id
_entity.type
_entity.pdbx_description
1 polymer ?
#
loop_
_entity_poly.entity_id
_entity_poly.type
_entity_poly.pdbx_seq_one_letter_code
_entity_poly.pdbx_strand_id
1 'polypeptide(L)'
;VFYGDSGSGKSTLMIEFCTHLLNEMSDLFIVYIDADMNISKLKEIEIHQLIKNFDKRFLYSGKEVKNVIETTQNFLQDIVELQKKHKNRRYLIIEDSLTLLSHKRNGFINTDLLYKHEKQLREAGATVVVIHHLNKSGVFADSQQIENYADYTYLVERNEFNNCILLKPRKASRFDIKEKAYLTENRKIIEEIDFNMANISYTESSFVKIIIDVLYDCDQMNQSEILKYLKQSSFFTKFCVGEKKIIAWLEKWAKNGKWEFEQRASDKNAKYYSLSQTEKLAKLPNIDKKEI
;
A
#
# COMPACT_ATOMS: atom_id res chain seq x y z
N VAL A 1 -5.32 3.01 -10.70
CA VAL A 1 -4.94 1.61 -10.85
C VAL A 1 -4.13 1.16 -9.66
N PHE A 2 -4.44 -0.02 -9.11
CA PHE A 2 -3.65 -0.70 -8.09
C PHE A 2 -3.03 -1.95 -8.69
N TYR A 3 -1.71 -2.04 -8.66
CA TYR A 3 -1.01 -3.16 -9.25
C TYR A 3 0.07 -3.71 -8.30
N GLY A 4 0.47 -4.95 -8.49
CA GLY A 4 1.47 -5.62 -7.66
C GLY A 4 1.41 -7.13 -7.82
N ASP A 5 2.30 -7.82 -7.13
CA ASP A 5 2.39 -9.28 -7.18
C ASP A 5 1.12 -9.97 -6.66
N SER A 6 0.92 -11.21 -7.07
CA SER A 6 -0.12 -12.05 -6.47
C SER A 6 0.13 -12.18 -4.96
N GLY A 7 -0.92 -12.02 -4.17
CA GLY A 7 -0.78 -12.07 -2.70
C GLY A 7 -0.30 -10.77 -2.03
N SER A 8 -0.01 -9.69 -2.77
CA SER A 8 0.39 -8.40 -2.17
C SER A 8 -0.69 -7.69 -1.35
N GLY A 9 -1.93 -8.20 -1.35
CA GLY A 9 -3.03 -7.66 -0.55
C GLY A 9 -3.95 -6.69 -1.30
N LYS A 10 -3.85 -6.54 -2.62
CA LYS A 10 -4.68 -5.62 -3.43
C LYS A 10 -6.17 -5.78 -3.20
N SER A 11 -6.69 -7.00 -3.38
CA SER A 11 -8.11 -7.27 -3.21
C SER A 11 -8.56 -7.09 -1.76
N THR A 12 -7.73 -7.50 -0.77
CA THR A 12 -7.99 -7.26 0.65
C THR A 12 -8.11 -5.77 0.95
N LEU A 13 -7.12 -4.98 0.52
CA LEU A 13 -7.12 -3.53 0.66
C LEU A 13 -8.37 -2.90 0.05
N MET A 14 -8.77 -3.38 -1.13
CA MET A 14 -9.93 -2.84 -1.84
C MET A 14 -11.25 -3.16 -1.14
N ILE A 15 -11.42 -4.34 -0.59
CA ILE A 15 -12.61 -4.70 0.20
C ILE A 15 -12.72 -3.85 1.47
N GLU A 16 -11.60 -3.63 2.16
CA GLU A 16 -11.57 -2.74 3.34
C GLU A 16 -11.90 -1.29 2.97
N PHE A 17 -11.39 -0.80 1.83
CA PHE A 17 -11.77 0.51 1.33
C PHE A 17 -13.26 0.60 0.99
N CYS A 18 -13.83 -0.43 0.36
CA CYS A 18 -15.26 -0.48 0.10
C CYS A 18 -16.06 -0.39 1.40
N THR A 19 -15.67 -1.16 2.41
CA THR A 19 -16.33 -1.17 3.72
C THR A 19 -16.30 0.21 4.36
N HIS A 20 -15.12 0.83 4.40
CA HIS A 20 -14.94 2.17 4.96
C HIS A 20 -15.77 3.21 4.20
N LEU A 21 -15.66 3.26 2.89
CA LEU A 21 -16.35 4.24 2.06
C LEU A 21 -17.89 4.09 2.13
N LEU A 22 -18.42 2.87 2.19
CA LEU A 22 -19.85 2.64 2.32
C LEU A 22 -20.40 3.07 3.68
N ASN A 23 -19.59 3.00 4.73
CA ASN A 23 -19.95 3.52 6.05
C ASN A 23 -19.97 5.05 6.09
N GLU A 24 -18.99 5.69 5.47
CA GLU A 24 -18.82 7.15 5.51
C GLU A 24 -19.73 7.90 4.51
N MET A 25 -20.08 7.26 3.37
CA MET A 25 -20.72 7.93 2.25
C MET A 25 -22.07 7.26 1.91
N SER A 26 -23.16 7.85 2.38
CA SER A 26 -24.52 7.27 2.20
C SER A 26 -25.02 7.30 0.75
N ASP A 27 -24.50 8.17 -0.11
CA ASP A 27 -24.85 8.33 -1.52
C ASP A 27 -23.93 7.54 -2.47
N LEU A 28 -22.95 6.79 -1.92
CA LEU A 28 -22.02 5.98 -2.70
C LEU A 28 -22.64 4.61 -3.04
N PHE A 29 -22.51 4.23 -4.31
CA PHE A 29 -22.83 2.91 -4.85
C PHE A 29 -21.55 2.27 -5.39
N ILE A 30 -21.25 1.08 -4.94
CA ILE A 30 -20.06 0.33 -5.36
C ILE A 30 -20.48 -0.86 -6.21
N VAL A 31 -19.81 -1.03 -7.33
CA VAL A 31 -19.91 -2.21 -8.18
C VAL A 31 -18.55 -2.87 -8.22
N TYR A 32 -18.46 -4.08 -7.68
CA TYR A 32 -17.24 -4.86 -7.65
C TYR A 32 -17.33 -6.02 -8.64
N ILE A 33 -16.53 -5.98 -9.68
CA ILE A 33 -16.47 -7.02 -10.72
C ILE A 33 -15.21 -7.85 -10.48
N ASP A 34 -15.40 -9.09 -10.08
CA ASP A 34 -14.32 -10.01 -9.71
C ASP A 34 -14.22 -11.18 -10.69
N ALA A 35 -13.11 -11.25 -11.40
CA ALA A 35 -12.78 -12.36 -12.27
C ALA A 35 -11.65 -13.26 -11.70
N ASP A 36 -11.05 -12.92 -10.56
CA ASP A 36 -9.83 -13.56 -10.06
C ASP A 36 -10.06 -14.41 -8.80
N MET A 37 -10.87 -13.94 -7.86
CA MET A 37 -11.01 -14.59 -6.56
C MET A 37 -11.75 -15.92 -6.62
N ASN A 38 -11.29 -16.89 -5.86
CA ASN A 38 -11.98 -18.15 -5.66
C ASN A 38 -12.86 -18.10 -4.40
N ILE A 39 -13.77 -19.08 -4.27
CA ILE A 39 -14.73 -19.16 -3.16
C ILE A 39 -14.04 -19.16 -1.79
N SER A 40 -12.89 -19.83 -1.65
CA SER A 40 -12.17 -19.88 -0.37
C SER A 40 -11.69 -18.49 0.04
N LYS A 41 -11.14 -17.71 -0.91
CA LYS A 41 -10.70 -16.34 -0.67
C LYS A 41 -11.86 -15.41 -0.35
N LEU A 42 -13.00 -15.56 -1.04
CA LEU A 42 -14.20 -14.79 -0.78
C LEU A 42 -14.76 -15.02 0.63
N LYS A 43 -14.69 -16.26 1.12
CA LYS A 43 -15.05 -16.58 2.51
C LYS A 43 -14.10 -15.95 3.51
N GLU A 44 -12.81 -15.98 3.22
CA GLU A 44 -11.76 -15.44 4.07
C GLU A 44 -11.86 -13.92 4.26
N ILE A 45 -12.16 -13.18 3.19
CA ILE A 45 -12.37 -11.72 3.24
C ILE A 45 -13.80 -11.33 3.65
N GLU A 46 -14.62 -12.29 3.99
CA GLU A 46 -16.00 -12.10 4.50
C GLU A 46 -16.90 -11.24 3.59
N ILE A 47 -16.72 -11.33 2.26
CA ILE A 47 -17.45 -10.50 1.29
C ILE A 47 -18.97 -10.60 1.44
N HIS A 48 -19.48 -11.75 1.91
CA HIS A 48 -20.90 -11.98 2.15
C HIS A 48 -21.48 -11.04 3.22
N GLN A 49 -20.67 -10.61 4.20
CA GLN A 49 -21.09 -9.63 5.20
C GLN A 49 -21.23 -8.25 4.56
N LEU A 50 -20.29 -7.88 3.68
CA LEU A 50 -20.37 -6.62 2.96
C LEU A 50 -21.61 -6.57 2.06
N ILE A 51 -21.88 -7.63 1.32
CA ILE A 51 -23.11 -7.76 0.50
C ILE A 51 -24.35 -7.65 1.36
N LYS A 52 -24.42 -8.36 2.49
CA LYS A 52 -25.59 -8.36 3.38
C LYS A 52 -25.82 -6.99 4.04
N ASN A 53 -24.74 -6.32 4.48
CA ASN A 53 -24.86 -5.06 5.21
C ASN A 53 -25.19 -3.88 4.27
N PHE A 54 -24.82 -3.98 3.00
CA PHE A 54 -24.96 -2.91 2.01
C PHE A 54 -25.67 -3.39 0.72
N ASP A 55 -26.65 -4.29 0.85
CA ASP A 55 -27.36 -4.98 -0.25
C ASP A 55 -27.87 -4.07 -1.37
N LYS A 56 -28.21 -2.80 -1.04
CA LYS A 56 -28.72 -1.80 -2.00
C LYS A 56 -27.61 -0.90 -2.59
N ARG A 57 -26.41 -0.92 -2.03
CA ARG A 57 -25.33 -0.02 -2.40
C ARG A 57 -24.03 -0.72 -2.78
N PHE A 58 -23.93 -2.02 -2.50
CA PHE A 58 -22.78 -2.84 -2.87
C PHE A 58 -23.24 -3.99 -3.77
N LEU A 59 -22.89 -3.91 -5.02
CA LEU A 59 -23.18 -4.94 -6.01
C LEU A 59 -21.90 -5.70 -6.33
N TYR A 60 -21.92 -7.01 -6.09
CA TYR A 60 -20.79 -7.89 -6.39
C TYR A 60 -21.14 -8.82 -7.54
N SER A 61 -20.27 -8.86 -8.56
CA SER A 61 -20.34 -9.79 -9.69
C SER A 61 -19.08 -10.63 -9.73
N GLY A 62 -19.22 -11.93 -9.44
CA GLY A 62 -18.09 -12.87 -9.35
C GLY A 62 -17.94 -13.78 -10.56
N LYS A 63 -16.87 -14.55 -10.55
CA LYS A 63 -16.40 -15.46 -11.63
C LYS A 63 -17.40 -16.56 -12.05
N GLU A 64 -18.40 -16.86 -11.24
CA GLU A 64 -19.38 -17.91 -11.52
C GLU A 64 -20.41 -17.54 -12.60
N VAL A 65 -20.39 -16.27 -13.04
CA VAL A 65 -21.26 -15.80 -14.13
C VAL A 65 -20.68 -16.32 -15.45
N LYS A 66 -21.36 -17.23 -16.11
CA LYS A 66 -21.00 -17.68 -17.47
C LYS A 66 -20.88 -16.47 -18.39
N ASN A 67 -19.78 -16.36 -19.14
CA ASN A 67 -19.45 -15.20 -19.99
C ASN A 67 -19.26 -13.87 -19.22
N VAL A 68 -18.43 -13.90 -18.19
CA VAL A 68 -18.08 -12.71 -17.38
C VAL A 68 -17.78 -11.48 -18.27
N ILE A 69 -17.10 -11.65 -19.40
CA ILE A 69 -16.72 -10.54 -20.28
C ILE A 69 -17.92 -9.89 -20.97
N GLU A 70 -18.79 -10.68 -21.57
CA GLU A 70 -19.98 -10.16 -22.25
C GLU A 70 -20.98 -9.58 -21.24
N THR A 71 -21.16 -10.25 -20.11
CA THR A 71 -21.98 -9.78 -18.99
C THR A 71 -21.42 -8.49 -18.40
N THR A 72 -20.08 -8.40 -18.25
CA THR A 72 -19.41 -7.19 -17.77
C THR A 72 -19.65 -6.00 -18.71
N GLN A 73 -19.55 -6.21 -20.02
CA GLN A 73 -19.77 -5.14 -21.00
C GLN A 73 -21.21 -4.62 -20.97
N ASN A 74 -22.19 -5.50 -20.98
CA ASN A 74 -23.59 -5.13 -20.88
C ASN A 74 -23.87 -4.42 -19.55
N PHE A 75 -23.34 -4.95 -18.47
CA PHE A 75 -23.46 -4.40 -17.13
C PHE A 75 -22.84 -3.00 -16.98
N LEU A 76 -21.65 -2.77 -17.55
CA LEU A 76 -21.02 -1.45 -17.54
C LEU A 76 -21.84 -0.44 -18.35
N GLN A 77 -22.48 -0.85 -19.43
CA GLN A 77 -23.38 -0.01 -20.20
C GLN A 77 -24.64 0.36 -19.42
N ASP A 78 -25.23 -0.59 -18.71
CA ASP A 78 -26.37 -0.36 -17.81
C ASP A 78 -26.01 0.62 -16.69
N ILE A 79 -24.79 0.53 -16.13
CA ILE A 79 -24.30 1.48 -15.12
C ILE A 79 -24.16 2.88 -15.67
N VAL A 80 -23.65 3.06 -16.89
CA VAL A 80 -23.58 4.37 -17.55
C VAL A 80 -24.96 5.01 -17.66
N GLU A 81 -25.98 4.22 -18.01
CA GLU A 81 -27.36 4.70 -18.09
C GLU A 81 -27.93 5.05 -16.71
N LEU A 82 -27.67 4.21 -15.70
CA LEU A 82 -28.08 4.48 -14.32
C LEU A 82 -27.44 5.76 -13.77
N GLN A 83 -26.19 6.02 -14.07
CA GLN A 83 -25.51 7.25 -13.67
C GLN A 83 -26.15 8.50 -14.30
N LYS A 84 -26.46 8.44 -15.59
CA LYS A 84 -27.15 9.53 -16.28
C LYS A 84 -28.53 9.82 -15.68
N LYS A 85 -29.22 8.76 -15.23
CA LYS A 85 -30.57 8.85 -14.62
C LYS A 85 -30.52 9.36 -13.18
N HIS A 86 -29.47 9.01 -12.42
CA HIS A 86 -29.36 9.30 -10.98
C HIS A 86 -28.11 10.15 -10.69
N LYS A 87 -28.12 11.40 -11.11
CA LYS A 87 -26.97 12.34 -11.00
C LYS A 87 -26.50 12.65 -9.57
N ASN A 88 -27.31 12.40 -8.56
CA ASN A 88 -27.00 12.65 -7.14
C ASN A 88 -26.32 11.44 -6.49
N ARG A 89 -26.11 10.35 -7.20
CA ARG A 89 -25.40 9.17 -6.69
C ARG A 89 -23.96 9.20 -7.15
N ARG A 90 -23.06 8.79 -6.27
CA ARG A 90 -21.66 8.55 -6.62
C ARG A 90 -21.46 7.07 -6.92
N TYR A 91 -20.74 6.75 -7.95
CA TYR A 91 -20.45 5.39 -8.37
C TYR A 91 -18.96 5.12 -8.31
N LEU A 92 -18.60 4.00 -7.64
CA LEU A 92 -17.26 3.42 -7.64
C LEU A 92 -17.33 2.07 -8.31
N ILE A 93 -16.63 1.91 -9.42
CA ILE A 93 -16.54 0.66 -10.17
C ILE A 93 -15.18 0.06 -9.92
N ILE A 94 -15.12 -1.18 -9.50
CA ILE A 94 -13.88 -1.91 -9.21
C ILE A 94 -13.80 -3.11 -10.14
N GLU A 95 -12.69 -3.22 -10.85
CA GLU A 95 -12.40 -4.29 -11.81
C GLU A 95 -11.21 -5.11 -11.32
N ASP A 96 -11.46 -6.35 -10.86
CA ASP A 96 -10.46 -7.28 -10.30
C ASP A 96 -10.49 -8.62 -11.07
N SER A 97 -9.58 -8.93 -11.95
CA SER A 97 -8.43 -8.16 -12.42
C SER A 97 -8.58 -7.84 -13.90
N LEU A 98 -7.96 -6.76 -14.34
CA LEU A 98 -7.98 -6.30 -15.74
C LEU A 98 -7.63 -7.42 -16.74
N THR A 99 -6.59 -8.18 -16.47
CA THR A 99 -6.13 -9.28 -17.33
C THR A 99 -7.21 -10.32 -17.62
N LEU A 100 -8.03 -10.64 -16.61
CA LEU A 100 -9.08 -11.66 -16.73
C LEU A 100 -10.37 -11.12 -17.31
N LEU A 101 -10.58 -9.80 -17.21
CA LEU A 101 -11.72 -9.11 -17.82
C LEU A 101 -11.48 -8.72 -19.28
N SER A 102 -10.24 -8.81 -19.74
CA SER A 102 -9.84 -8.45 -21.10
C SER A 102 -9.98 -9.59 -22.07
N HIS A 103 -10.35 -9.29 -23.32
CA HIS A 103 -10.42 -10.29 -24.39
C HIS A 103 -9.04 -10.68 -24.88
N LYS A 104 -8.83 -11.98 -25.14
CA LYS A 104 -7.67 -12.44 -25.90
C LYS A 104 -7.97 -12.42 -27.41
N ARG A 105 -7.22 -11.65 -28.17
CA ARG A 105 -7.27 -11.64 -29.62
C ARG A 105 -5.89 -12.04 -30.16
N ASN A 106 -5.83 -13.13 -30.93
CA ASN A 106 -4.58 -13.67 -31.49
C ASN A 106 -3.49 -13.96 -30.43
N GLY A 107 -3.89 -14.39 -29.22
CA GLY A 107 -2.96 -14.65 -28.11
C GLY A 107 -2.53 -13.41 -27.32
N PHE A 108 -2.91 -12.21 -27.75
CA PHE A 108 -2.64 -10.95 -27.06
C PHE A 108 -3.89 -10.45 -26.31
N ILE A 109 -3.68 -9.84 -25.18
CA ILE A 109 -4.75 -9.22 -24.39
C ILE A 109 -5.18 -7.94 -25.10
N ASN A 110 -6.47 -7.84 -25.43
CA ASN A 110 -7.06 -6.65 -26.00
C ASN A 110 -7.90 -5.93 -24.95
N THR A 111 -7.41 -4.80 -24.48
CA THR A 111 -8.05 -3.95 -23.48
C THR A 111 -8.85 -2.80 -24.08
N ASP A 112 -8.82 -2.60 -25.39
CA ASP A 112 -9.40 -1.40 -26.02
C ASP A 112 -10.89 -1.23 -25.71
N LEU A 113 -11.64 -2.32 -25.70
CA LEU A 113 -13.08 -2.27 -25.44
C LEU A 113 -13.33 -1.93 -23.96
N LEU A 114 -12.54 -2.48 -23.04
CA LEU A 114 -12.63 -2.18 -21.62
C LEU A 114 -12.31 -0.71 -21.37
N TYR A 115 -11.21 -0.19 -21.90
CA TYR A 115 -10.87 1.23 -21.78
C TYR A 115 -11.94 2.16 -22.35
N LYS A 116 -12.62 1.76 -23.41
CA LYS A 116 -13.74 2.52 -23.94
C LYS A 116 -14.89 2.62 -22.93
N HIS A 117 -15.22 1.52 -22.26
CA HIS A 117 -16.25 1.49 -21.20
C HIS A 117 -15.80 2.28 -19.96
N GLU A 118 -14.59 2.11 -19.50
CA GLU A 118 -14.04 2.89 -18.40
C GLU A 118 -14.09 4.39 -18.66
N LYS A 119 -13.76 4.80 -19.90
CA LYS A 119 -13.87 6.20 -20.33
C LYS A 119 -15.31 6.70 -20.25
N GLN A 120 -16.27 5.93 -20.73
CA GLN A 120 -17.70 6.30 -20.68
C GLN A 120 -18.20 6.39 -19.22
N LEU A 121 -17.80 5.48 -18.34
CA LEU A 121 -18.13 5.53 -16.92
C LEU A 121 -17.58 6.79 -16.26
N ARG A 122 -16.33 7.15 -16.54
CA ARG A 122 -15.69 8.36 -16.01
C ARG A 122 -16.35 9.64 -16.54
N GLU A 123 -16.67 9.69 -17.82
CA GLU A 123 -17.42 10.81 -18.44
C GLU A 123 -18.82 10.95 -17.83
N ALA A 124 -19.43 9.86 -17.40
CA ALA A 124 -20.69 9.87 -16.68
C ALA A 124 -20.55 10.17 -15.17
N GLY A 125 -19.33 10.38 -14.66
CA GLY A 125 -19.04 10.80 -13.28
C GLY A 125 -18.68 9.67 -12.31
N ALA A 126 -18.41 8.43 -12.79
CA ALA A 126 -17.91 7.37 -11.93
C ALA A 126 -16.42 7.50 -11.62
N THR A 127 -16.04 6.97 -10.47
CA THR A 127 -14.65 6.60 -10.19
C THR A 127 -14.44 5.15 -10.60
N VAL A 128 -13.41 4.88 -11.41
CA VAL A 128 -13.06 3.51 -11.82
C VAL A 128 -11.74 3.13 -11.18
N VAL A 129 -11.73 2.01 -10.48
CA VAL A 129 -10.54 1.40 -9.89
C VAL A 129 -10.28 0.07 -10.57
N VAL A 130 -9.06 -0.07 -11.10
CA VAL A 130 -8.61 -1.29 -11.75
C VAL A 130 -7.54 -1.96 -10.91
N ILE A 131 -7.70 -3.24 -10.66
CA ILE A 131 -6.70 -4.09 -10.02
C ILE A 131 -5.98 -4.87 -11.11
N HIS A 132 -4.65 -4.89 -11.05
CA HIS A 132 -3.83 -5.56 -12.05
C HIS A 132 -2.65 -6.31 -11.42
N HIS A 133 -2.21 -7.38 -12.08
CA HIS A 133 -1.04 -8.15 -11.66
C HIS A 133 0.22 -7.71 -12.40
N LEU A 134 1.36 -7.79 -11.71
CA LEU A 134 2.67 -7.69 -12.35
C LEU A 134 2.99 -8.99 -13.09
N ASN A 135 3.75 -8.89 -14.17
CA ASN A 135 4.37 -10.05 -14.80
C ASN A 135 5.61 -10.49 -13.98
N LYS A 136 6.19 -11.64 -14.36
CA LYS A 136 7.38 -12.18 -13.69
C LYS A 136 8.61 -11.25 -13.73
N SER A 137 8.61 -10.25 -14.60
CA SER A 137 9.67 -9.24 -14.71
C SER A 137 9.43 -8.00 -13.85
N GLY A 138 8.36 -7.98 -13.03
CA GLY A 138 8.00 -6.84 -12.18
C GLY A 138 7.45 -5.64 -12.95
N VAL A 139 7.03 -5.84 -14.19
CA VAL A 139 6.43 -4.82 -15.07
C VAL A 139 4.94 -5.15 -15.26
N PHE A 140 4.14 -4.17 -15.67
CA PHE A 140 2.75 -4.44 -16.05
C PHE A 140 2.66 -5.61 -17.03
N ALA A 141 1.80 -6.57 -16.72
CA ALA A 141 1.75 -7.84 -17.46
C ALA A 141 1.45 -7.63 -18.96
N ASP A 142 0.77 -6.56 -19.34
CA ASP A 142 0.15 -6.45 -20.65
C ASP A 142 0.40 -5.15 -21.43
N SER A 143 0.74 -4.03 -20.83
CA SER A 143 1.29 -2.85 -21.54
C SER A 143 1.50 -1.63 -20.66
N GLN A 144 2.41 -0.73 -21.07
CA GLN A 144 2.52 0.65 -20.58
C GLN A 144 1.24 1.49 -20.85
N GLN A 145 0.32 1.01 -21.68
CA GLN A 145 -0.94 1.68 -21.99
C GLN A 145 -1.80 1.88 -20.73
N ILE A 146 -1.78 0.91 -19.76
CA ILE A 146 -2.52 1.04 -18.50
C ILE A 146 -2.13 2.31 -17.75
N GLU A 147 -0.83 2.61 -17.68
CA GLU A 147 -0.37 3.86 -17.06
C GLU A 147 -0.83 5.11 -17.82
N ASN A 148 -0.93 5.04 -19.15
CA ASN A 148 -1.35 6.17 -19.95
C ASN A 148 -2.82 6.55 -19.72
N TYR A 149 -3.68 5.58 -19.52
CA TYR A 149 -5.12 5.80 -19.28
C TYR A 149 -5.46 6.15 -17.83
N ALA A 150 -4.63 5.74 -16.85
CA ALA A 150 -4.88 6.00 -15.44
C ALA A 150 -4.51 7.44 -15.04
N ASP A 151 -5.35 8.08 -14.23
CA ASP A 151 -5.00 9.34 -13.55
C ASP A 151 -4.02 9.08 -12.40
N TYR A 152 -4.15 7.96 -11.71
CA TYR A 152 -3.32 7.56 -10.56
C TYR A 152 -2.95 6.10 -10.63
N THR A 153 -1.71 5.78 -10.32
CA THR A 153 -1.25 4.40 -10.18
C THR A 153 -0.50 4.19 -8.87
N TYR A 154 -0.82 3.08 -8.19
CA TYR A 154 -0.17 2.66 -6.97
C TYR A 154 0.40 1.26 -7.15
N LEU A 155 1.68 1.10 -6.82
CA LEU A 155 2.26 -0.20 -6.57
C LEU A 155 1.87 -0.64 -5.17
N VAL A 156 1.29 -1.83 -5.08
CA VAL A 156 0.89 -2.47 -3.82
C VAL A 156 1.88 -3.58 -3.51
N GLU A 157 2.61 -3.42 -2.42
CA GLU A 157 3.57 -4.42 -1.94
C GLU A 157 3.17 -4.89 -0.55
N ARG A 158 3.52 -6.11 -0.22
CA ARG A 158 3.40 -6.65 1.12
C ARG A 158 4.76 -6.72 1.78
N ASN A 159 4.90 -6.14 2.94
CA ASN A 159 6.04 -6.37 3.80
C ASN A 159 5.67 -7.44 4.84
N GLU A 160 6.05 -8.68 4.56
CA GLU A 160 5.74 -9.82 5.44
C GLU A 160 6.40 -9.70 6.81
N PHE A 161 7.57 -9.05 6.87
CA PHE A 161 8.29 -8.85 8.12
C PHE A 161 7.50 -8.01 9.13
N ASN A 162 6.85 -6.96 8.65
CA ASN A 162 6.07 -6.04 9.49
C ASN A 162 4.56 -6.28 9.38
N ASN A 163 4.12 -7.31 8.65
CA ASN A 163 2.72 -7.57 8.35
C ASN A 163 1.98 -6.35 7.77
N CYS A 164 2.62 -5.61 6.88
CA CYS A 164 2.08 -4.38 6.33
C CYS A 164 1.80 -4.48 4.84
N ILE A 165 0.78 -3.74 4.39
CA ILE A 165 0.56 -3.43 2.97
C ILE A 165 1.09 -2.02 2.73
N LEU A 166 1.95 -1.88 1.72
CA LEU A 166 2.57 -0.62 1.30
C LEU A 166 1.93 -0.14 0.00
N LEU A 167 1.51 1.11 -0.04
CA LEU A 167 1.05 1.80 -1.24
C LEU A 167 2.12 2.80 -1.68
N LYS A 168 2.75 2.52 -2.82
CA LYS A 168 3.80 3.36 -3.42
C LYS A 168 3.24 4.05 -4.66
N PRO A 169 3.07 5.38 -4.67
CA PRO A 169 2.62 6.09 -5.85
C PRO A 169 3.63 5.96 -6.98
N ARG A 170 3.12 5.75 -8.21
CA ARG A 170 3.93 5.67 -9.42
C ARG A 170 3.56 6.78 -10.39
N LYS A 171 2.27 7.09 -10.52
CA LYS A 171 1.77 8.17 -11.35
C LYS A 171 0.72 8.96 -10.60
N ALA A 172 0.82 10.29 -10.68
CA ALA A 172 -0.19 11.23 -10.23
C ALA A 172 -0.37 12.31 -11.31
N SER A 173 -1.59 12.45 -11.85
CA SER A 173 -1.86 13.38 -12.93
C SER A 173 -2.44 14.72 -12.49
N ARG A 174 -3.13 14.77 -11.34
CA ARG A 174 -3.88 15.95 -10.92
C ARG A 174 -3.57 16.45 -9.51
N PHE A 175 -3.30 15.53 -8.58
CA PHE A 175 -3.03 15.87 -7.19
C PHE A 175 -1.81 15.09 -6.74
N ASP A 176 -1.06 15.67 -5.80
CA ASP A 176 0.01 14.96 -5.13
C ASP A 176 -0.57 13.80 -4.33
N ILE A 177 -0.03 12.63 -4.57
CA ILE A 177 -0.37 11.41 -3.83
C ILE A 177 0.83 10.98 -2.99
N LYS A 178 0.55 10.59 -1.75
CA LYS A 178 1.58 10.18 -0.79
C LYS A 178 1.66 8.66 -0.70
N GLU A 179 2.82 8.19 -0.30
CA GLU A 179 3.01 6.83 0.15
C GLU A 179 2.15 6.58 1.38
N LYS A 180 1.58 5.37 1.47
CA LYS A 180 0.78 4.94 2.62
C LYS A 180 1.14 3.53 3.01
N ALA A 181 0.95 3.23 4.28
CA ALA A 181 1.14 1.89 4.80
C ALA A 181 0.02 1.52 5.77
N TYR A 182 -0.38 0.26 5.72
CA TYR A 182 -1.44 -0.28 6.56
C TYR A 182 -0.94 -1.53 7.27
N LEU A 183 -1.05 -1.53 8.59
CA LEU A 183 -0.83 -2.72 9.41
C LEU A 183 -1.94 -3.73 9.13
N THR A 184 -1.58 -4.99 8.98
CA THR A 184 -2.55 -6.07 8.74
C THR A 184 -2.42 -7.17 9.79
N GLU A 185 -3.55 -7.66 10.27
CA GLU A 185 -3.65 -8.84 11.10
C GLU A 185 -4.75 -9.74 10.55
N ASN A 186 -4.48 -11.04 10.45
CA ASN A 186 -5.42 -12.02 9.89
C ASN A 186 -6.01 -11.58 8.53
N ARG A 187 -5.19 -10.94 7.70
CA ARG A 187 -5.55 -10.37 6.39
C ARG A 187 -6.57 -9.23 6.41
N LYS A 188 -6.85 -8.66 7.58
CA LYS A 188 -7.65 -7.43 7.71
C LYS A 188 -6.72 -6.25 7.96
N ILE A 189 -7.12 -5.08 7.48
CA ILE A 189 -6.42 -3.83 7.81
C ILE A 189 -6.83 -3.43 9.22
N ILE A 190 -5.85 -3.13 10.06
CA ILE A 190 -6.06 -2.69 11.44
C ILE A 190 -6.00 -1.17 11.52
N GLU A 191 -4.95 -0.58 10.96
CA GLU A 191 -4.73 0.87 11.01
C GLU A 191 -3.76 1.35 9.93
N GLU A 192 -3.81 2.64 9.62
CA GLU A 192 -2.78 3.33 8.82
C GLU A 192 -1.59 3.63 9.73
N ILE A 193 -0.38 3.31 9.29
CA ILE A 193 0.85 3.49 10.03
C ILE A 193 1.86 4.30 9.23
N ASP A 194 2.91 4.81 9.89
CA ASP A 194 3.98 5.53 9.21
C ASP A 194 4.65 4.66 8.14
N PHE A 195 4.73 5.20 6.92
CA PHE A 195 5.26 4.47 5.77
C PHE A 195 6.73 4.08 5.93
N ASN A 196 7.55 4.94 6.53
CA ASN A 196 8.99 4.66 6.70
C ASN A 196 9.19 3.54 7.72
N MET A 197 8.35 3.48 8.74
CA MET A 197 8.35 2.39 9.73
C MET A 197 7.85 1.08 9.12
N ALA A 198 6.86 1.14 8.26
CA ALA A 198 6.31 -0.03 7.57
C ALA A 198 7.25 -0.58 6.49
N ASN A 199 7.93 0.32 5.76
CA ASN A 199 8.82 -0.02 4.64
C ASN A 199 10.26 -0.25 5.10
N ILE A 200 10.45 -0.95 6.21
CA ILE A 200 11.76 -1.27 6.78
C ILE A 200 12.10 -2.76 6.56
N SER A 201 13.32 -3.04 6.14
CA SER A 201 13.81 -4.41 6.06
C SER A 201 14.18 -4.97 7.44
N TYR A 202 14.21 -6.29 7.60
CA TYR A 202 14.72 -6.92 8.81
C TYR A 202 16.10 -6.43 9.22
N THR A 203 17.01 -6.29 8.27
CA THR A 203 18.36 -5.78 8.50
C THR A 203 18.37 -4.34 9.01
N GLU A 204 17.55 -3.48 8.41
CA GLU A 204 17.42 -2.08 8.82
C GLU A 204 16.74 -1.96 10.19
N SER A 205 15.71 -2.78 10.46
CA SER A 205 15.08 -2.85 11.78
C SER A 205 16.06 -3.28 12.87
N SER A 206 16.87 -4.31 12.59
CA SER A 206 17.94 -4.75 13.49
C SER A 206 18.96 -3.66 13.74
N PHE A 207 19.34 -2.90 12.71
CA PHE A 207 20.20 -1.74 12.83
C PHE A 207 19.62 -0.68 13.75
N VAL A 208 18.37 -0.27 13.50
CA VAL A 208 17.68 0.76 14.31
C VAL A 208 17.65 0.35 15.77
N LYS A 209 17.29 -0.91 16.06
CA LYS A 209 17.24 -1.42 17.43
C LYS A 209 18.60 -1.34 18.11
N ILE A 210 19.66 -1.82 17.45
CA ILE A 210 21.03 -1.76 18.00
C ILE A 210 21.45 -0.31 18.27
N ILE A 211 21.20 0.61 17.36
CA ILE A 211 21.59 2.02 17.54
C ILE A 211 20.82 2.66 18.70
N ILE A 212 19.52 2.39 18.83
CA ILE A 212 18.73 2.86 19.97
C ILE A 212 19.32 2.34 21.29
N ASP A 213 19.67 1.05 21.37
CA ASP A 213 20.26 0.46 22.57
C ASP A 213 21.60 1.12 22.90
N VAL A 214 22.49 1.26 21.92
CA VAL A 214 23.81 1.86 22.10
C VAL A 214 23.74 3.33 22.50
N LEU A 215 22.90 4.13 21.84
CA LEU A 215 22.73 5.54 22.16
C LEU A 215 22.01 5.76 23.51
N TYR A 216 21.23 4.79 23.96
CA TYR A 216 20.66 4.82 25.29
C TYR A 216 21.74 4.64 26.38
N ASP A 217 22.68 3.70 26.15
CA ASP A 217 23.74 3.37 27.12
C ASP A 217 24.87 4.43 27.13
N CYS A 218 25.15 5.07 25.99
CA CYS A 218 26.29 6.00 25.85
C CYS A 218 25.88 7.48 25.77
N ASP A 219 24.58 7.80 25.87
CA ASP A 219 24.00 9.14 25.69
C ASP A 219 24.27 9.76 24.31
N GLN A 220 25.48 9.64 23.79
CA GLN A 220 25.92 10.21 22.54
C GLN A 220 27.10 9.45 21.94
N MET A 221 27.11 9.29 20.60
CA MET A 221 28.24 8.74 19.86
C MET A 221 28.44 9.47 18.53
N ASN A 222 29.72 9.61 18.09
CA ASN A 222 29.96 10.11 16.75
C ASN A 222 29.84 9.00 15.69
N GLN A 223 29.72 9.42 14.42
CA GLN A 223 29.52 8.51 13.30
C GLN A 223 30.61 7.43 13.19
N SER A 224 31.86 7.79 13.44
CA SER A 224 33.01 6.87 13.36
C SER A 224 32.96 5.83 14.49
N GLU A 225 32.58 6.23 15.67
CA GLU A 225 32.40 5.33 16.83
C GLU A 225 31.27 4.34 16.57
N ILE A 226 30.12 4.79 16.03
CA ILE A 226 29.02 3.92 15.63
C ILE A 226 29.49 2.88 14.61
N LEU A 227 30.19 3.31 13.56
CA LEU A 227 30.72 2.40 12.55
C LEU A 227 31.71 1.38 13.14
N LYS A 228 32.57 1.82 14.04
CA LYS A 228 33.52 0.95 14.76
C LYS A 228 32.79 -0.08 15.63
N TYR A 229 31.79 0.35 16.38
CA TYR A 229 30.95 -0.53 17.20
C TYR A 229 30.25 -1.61 16.34
N LEU A 230 29.62 -1.20 15.23
CA LEU A 230 28.97 -2.14 14.34
C LEU A 230 29.93 -3.13 13.67
N LYS A 231 31.18 -2.75 13.41
CA LYS A 231 32.23 -3.66 12.93
C LYS A 231 32.59 -4.69 14.01
N GLN A 232 32.78 -4.25 15.24
CA GLN A 232 33.10 -5.11 16.37
C GLN A 232 31.97 -6.09 16.70
N SER A 233 30.71 -5.67 16.56
CA SER A 233 29.54 -6.53 16.78
C SER A 233 29.24 -7.51 15.64
N SER A 234 30.12 -7.59 14.62
CA SER A 234 29.93 -8.41 13.43
C SER A 234 28.68 -8.08 12.59
N PHE A 235 28.06 -6.89 12.78
CA PHE A 235 26.85 -6.51 12.08
C PHE A 235 27.06 -6.48 10.55
N PHE A 236 28.18 -5.94 10.09
CA PHE A 236 28.51 -5.84 8.67
C PHE A 236 28.61 -7.21 7.99
N THR A 237 29.26 -8.18 8.65
CA THR A 237 29.41 -9.53 8.10
C THR A 237 28.12 -10.33 8.17
N LYS A 238 27.37 -10.23 9.28
CA LYS A 238 26.10 -10.92 9.48
C LYS A 238 25.04 -10.51 8.47
N PHE A 239 24.98 -9.21 8.14
CA PHE A 239 23.92 -8.66 7.27
C PHE A 239 24.40 -8.27 5.88
N CYS A 240 25.70 -8.45 5.56
CA CYS A 240 26.30 -8.08 4.27
C CYS A 240 26.02 -6.62 3.86
N VAL A 241 26.12 -5.69 4.81
CA VAL A 241 25.81 -4.26 4.62
C VAL A 241 27.09 -3.44 4.60
N GLY A 242 27.22 -2.52 3.65
CA GLY A 242 28.38 -1.60 3.58
C GLY A 242 28.17 -0.32 4.39
N GLU A 243 29.29 0.35 4.76
CA GLU A 243 29.30 1.60 5.55
C GLU A 243 28.42 2.71 4.96
N LYS A 244 28.44 2.89 3.62
CA LYS A 244 27.61 3.90 2.95
C LYS A 244 26.12 3.73 3.25
N LYS A 245 25.66 2.48 3.32
CA LYS A 245 24.27 2.17 3.63
C LYS A 245 23.95 2.44 5.10
N ILE A 246 24.85 2.15 6.00
CA ILE A 246 24.73 2.49 7.43
C ILE A 246 24.61 4.00 7.63
N ILE A 247 25.48 4.79 6.97
CA ILE A 247 25.44 6.26 7.04
C ILE A 247 24.09 6.78 6.51
N ALA A 248 23.61 6.25 5.38
CA ALA A 248 22.31 6.61 4.85
C ALA A 248 21.15 6.29 5.82
N TRP A 249 21.23 5.16 6.52
CA TRP A 249 20.24 4.81 7.55
C TRP A 249 20.33 5.73 8.79
N LEU A 250 21.52 6.10 9.23
CA LEU A 250 21.68 7.07 10.32
C LEU A 250 20.99 8.41 9.97
N GLU A 251 21.19 8.90 8.76
CA GLU A 251 20.55 10.14 8.29
C GLU A 251 19.02 10.00 8.10
N LYS A 252 18.58 8.87 7.53
CA LYS A 252 17.15 8.56 7.36
C LYS A 252 16.40 8.59 8.70
N TRP A 253 16.94 7.89 9.68
CA TRP A 253 16.28 7.73 10.97
C TRP A 253 16.41 8.96 11.89
N ALA A 254 17.42 9.78 11.68
CA ALA A 254 17.46 11.11 12.27
C ALA A 254 16.34 12.00 11.74
N LYS A 255 16.10 12.00 10.42
CA LYS A 255 14.95 12.71 9.82
C LYS A 255 13.60 12.18 10.30
N ASN A 256 13.52 10.90 10.64
CA ASN A 256 12.33 10.26 11.18
C ASN A 256 12.19 10.38 12.72
N GLY A 257 13.05 11.18 13.36
CA GLY A 257 12.95 11.50 14.79
C GLY A 257 13.34 10.37 15.76
N LYS A 258 14.01 9.31 15.31
CA LYS A 258 14.52 8.25 16.21
C LYS A 258 15.69 8.74 17.04
N TRP A 259 16.55 9.54 16.46
CA TRP A 259 17.64 10.24 17.11
C TRP A 259 17.87 11.59 16.46
N GLU A 260 18.60 12.43 17.18
CA GLU A 260 19.07 13.75 16.72
C GLU A 260 20.54 13.69 16.40
N PHE A 261 21.05 14.63 15.62
CA PHE A 261 22.49 14.80 15.44
C PHE A 261 22.89 16.26 15.43
N GLU A 262 24.07 16.54 15.95
CA GLU A 262 24.73 17.83 15.85
C GLU A 262 26.06 17.66 15.10
N GLN A 263 26.45 18.68 14.36
CA GLN A 263 27.74 18.73 13.68
C GLN A 263 28.68 19.67 14.45
N ARG A 264 29.83 19.16 14.92
CA ARG A 264 30.74 19.92 15.76
C ARG A 264 31.92 20.42 14.94
N ALA A 265 32.01 21.76 14.75
CA ALA A 265 33.12 22.40 14.07
C ALA A 265 34.46 22.19 14.81
N SER A 266 34.44 22.09 16.14
CA SER A 266 35.58 21.81 17.00
C SER A 266 36.22 20.43 16.75
N ASP A 267 35.45 19.50 16.18
CA ASP A 267 35.88 18.14 15.87
C ASP A 267 35.73 17.85 14.37
N LYS A 268 36.37 18.69 13.54
CA LYS A 268 36.43 18.53 12.07
C LYS A 268 35.07 18.26 11.41
N ASN A 269 34.01 18.88 11.93
CA ASN A 269 32.64 18.71 11.50
C ASN A 269 32.11 17.27 11.68
N ALA A 270 32.59 16.53 12.67
CA ALA A 270 32.03 15.21 12.99
C ALA A 270 30.55 15.30 13.40
N LYS A 271 29.74 14.35 12.94
CA LYS A 271 28.35 14.20 13.32
C LYS A 271 28.23 13.35 14.58
N TYR A 272 27.61 13.89 15.61
CA TYR A 272 27.32 13.24 16.88
C TYR A 272 25.82 12.93 16.97
N TYR A 273 25.47 11.70 17.28
CA TYR A 273 24.10 11.22 17.36
C TYR A 273 23.72 10.98 18.81
N SER A 274 22.51 11.37 19.19
CA SER A 274 21.88 11.11 20.51
C SER A 274 20.42 10.73 20.33
N LEU A 275 19.86 9.94 21.25
CA LEU A 275 18.43 9.59 21.17
C LEU A 275 17.56 10.83 21.26
N SER A 276 16.46 10.84 20.47
CA SER A 276 15.40 11.83 20.65
C SER A 276 14.75 11.69 22.03
N GLN A 277 14.15 12.78 22.52
CA GLN A 277 13.43 12.73 23.80
C GLN A 277 12.31 11.69 23.79
N THR A 278 11.59 11.56 22.69
CA THR A 278 10.52 10.57 22.53
C THR A 278 11.03 9.13 22.72
N GLU A 279 12.17 8.78 22.11
CA GLU A 279 12.76 7.45 22.23
C GLU A 279 13.35 7.21 23.63
N LYS A 280 13.92 8.24 24.27
CA LYS A 280 14.38 8.15 25.67
C LYS A 280 13.22 7.83 26.61
N LEU A 281 12.09 8.51 26.47
CA LEU A 281 10.88 8.29 27.27
C LEU A 281 10.26 6.90 27.03
N ALA A 282 10.30 6.40 25.78
CA ALA A 282 9.78 5.08 25.46
C ALA A 282 10.58 3.94 26.10
N LYS A 283 11.84 4.15 26.43
CA LYS A 283 12.71 3.17 27.10
C LYS A 283 12.68 3.22 28.63
N LEU A 284 12.10 4.26 29.22
CA LEU A 284 11.93 4.28 30.68
C LEU A 284 10.99 3.14 31.10
N PRO A 285 11.35 2.35 32.13
CA PRO A 285 10.45 1.33 32.66
C PRO A 285 9.14 2.02 33.06
N ASN A 286 8.00 1.36 32.75
CA ASN A 286 6.65 1.87 33.06
C ASN A 286 6.58 2.30 34.54
N ILE A 287 6.89 3.55 34.81
CA ILE A 287 6.49 4.21 36.04
C ILE A 287 5.01 4.53 35.79
N ASP A 288 4.15 3.99 36.66
CA ASP A 288 2.69 4.09 36.56
C ASP A 288 2.25 5.48 36.09
N LYS A 289 1.55 5.54 34.96
CA LYS A 289 0.95 6.75 34.38
C LYS A 289 -0.19 7.32 35.25
N LYS A 290 -0.10 7.20 36.57
CA LYS A 290 -1.09 7.71 37.52
C LYS A 290 -0.65 8.94 38.29
N GLU A 291 0.55 9.47 38.05
CA GLU A 291 1.06 10.67 38.73
C GLU A 291 1.73 11.65 37.75
N ILE A 292 1.02 12.09 36.71
CA ILE A 292 1.32 13.38 36.05
C ILE A 292 -0.02 14.04 35.71
#